data_702254e6ecddae490723b0e626903859
#
_entry.id   702254e6ecddae490723b0e626903859
#
_cell.length_a   1.000
_cell.length_b   1.000
_cell.length_c   1.000
_cell.angle_alpha   90.00
_cell.angle_beta   90.00
_cell.angle_gamma   90.00
#
_symmetry.space_group_name_H-M   'P 1'
#
loop_
_entity.id
_entity.type
_entity.pdbx_description
1 polymer ?
#
loop_
_entity_poly.entity_id
_entity_poly.type
_entity_poly.pdbx_seq_one_letter_code
_entity_poly.pdbx_strand_id
1 'polypeptide(L)'
;MIRLFIDTATKTFALGARVDDKEKTIDLGNPKKVLELTHVGIQKLGEERNFTRPEIKEYYCLLGPGSNTGIRLGLTIPRTVYAMDPTIRIYGIETRKLLSAEADSAVLSDRNGNLFYFDKDRKESHIRIRKEDIASYPFKGTIAVEDSDSVSKEALKGKNIVSVNVLSLRRKHKDLFIDFSDKEEEYLPEYARKI
;
A
#
# COMPACT_ATOMS: atom_id res chain seq x y z
N MET A 1 -12.23 11.01 16.09
CA MET A 1 -12.06 9.57 15.70
C MET A 1 -10.68 9.38 15.10
N ILE A 2 -9.92 8.36 15.56
CA ILE A 2 -8.54 8.13 15.14
C ILE A 2 -8.50 7.04 14.06
N ARG A 3 -7.83 7.36 12.93
CA ARG A 3 -7.62 6.48 11.79
C ARG A 3 -6.13 6.27 11.57
N LEU A 4 -5.73 5.02 11.39
CA LEU A 4 -4.34 4.66 11.09
C LEU A 4 -4.25 4.05 9.68
N PHE A 5 -3.38 4.58 8.85
CA PHE A 5 -2.98 3.99 7.58
C PHE A 5 -1.62 3.32 7.72
N ILE A 6 -1.51 2.08 7.24
CA ILE A 6 -0.30 1.26 7.31
C ILE A 6 0.13 0.90 5.88
N ASP A 7 1.22 1.49 5.43
CA ASP A 7 1.91 1.08 4.21
C ASP A 7 3.24 0.41 4.55
N THR A 8 3.19 -0.89 4.63
CA THR A 8 4.37 -1.75 4.76
C THR A 8 4.58 -2.59 3.49
N ALA A 9 3.74 -2.39 2.48
CA ALA A 9 3.71 -3.18 1.25
C ALA A 9 4.53 -2.57 0.11
N THR A 10 4.61 -1.25 0.04
CA THR A 10 5.25 -0.51 -1.06
C THR A 10 6.65 0.00 -0.71
N LYS A 11 7.27 0.76 -1.61
CA LYS A 11 8.57 1.39 -1.38
C LYS A 11 8.46 2.64 -0.49
N THR A 12 7.27 3.22 -0.38
CA THR A 12 7.01 4.35 0.51
C THR A 12 7.24 3.97 1.96
N PHE A 13 6.84 2.78 2.36
CA PHE A 13 7.03 2.24 3.70
C PHE A 13 6.78 3.26 4.80
N ALA A 14 5.53 3.61 5.02
CA ALA A 14 5.14 4.73 5.87
C ALA A 14 3.87 4.46 6.67
N LEU A 15 3.67 5.24 7.73
CA LEU A 15 2.44 5.28 8.51
C LEU A 15 1.78 6.66 8.38
N GLY A 16 0.46 6.68 8.40
CA GLY A 16 -0.33 7.91 8.50
C GLY A 16 -1.35 7.81 9.61
N ALA A 17 -1.37 8.75 10.54
CA ALA A 17 -2.44 8.86 11.52
C ALA A 17 -3.26 10.12 11.28
N ARG A 18 -4.59 9.97 11.28
CA ARG A 18 -5.53 11.09 11.24
C ARG A 18 -6.32 11.14 12.54
N VAL A 19 -6.19 12.23 13.23
CA VAL A 19 -6.96 12.57 14.44
C VAL A 19 -7.86 13.74 14.08
N ASP A 20 -9.16 13.50 14.05
CA ASP A 20 -10.16 14.44 13.52
C ASP A 20 -9.80 14.83 12.06
N ASP A 21 -9.53 16.10 11.80
CA ASP A 21 -9.16 16.59 10.46
C ASP A 21 -7.66 16.80 10.25
N LYS A 22 -6.85 16.54 11.26
CA LYS A 22 -5.40 16.71 11.21
C LYS A 22 -4.70 15.38 10.94
N GLU A 23 -3.86 15.35 9.92
CA GLU A 23 -3.08 14.17 9.55
C GLU A 23 -1.59 14.38 9.82
N LYS A 24 -0.94 13.32 10.25
CA LYS A 24 0.52 13.22 10.39
C LYS A 24 0.99 11.93 9.74
N THR A 25 2.12 11.99 9.05
CA THR A 25 2.77 10.84 8.44
C THR A 25 4.18 10.66 8.97
N ILE A 26 4.61 9.41 9.04
CA ILE A 26 5.99 9.04 9.39
C ILE A 26 6.50 8.09 8.31
N ASP A 27 7.63 8.44 7.70
CA ASP A 27 8.43 7.53 6.91
C ASP A 27 9.14 6.55 7.86
N LEU A 28 8.98 5.26 7.62
CA LEU A 28 9.58 4.20 8.44
C LEU A 28 11.02 3.85 7.99
N GLY A 29 11.46 4.37 6.86
CA GLY A 29 12.83 4.28 6.38
C GLY A 29 13.22 2.87 5.91
N ASN A 30 13.88 2.07 6.74
CA ASN A 30 14.49 0.81 6.29
C ASN A 30 13.53 -0.40 6.35
N PRO A 31 13.08 -0.95 5.21
CA PRO A 31 12.14 -2.07 5.18
C PRO A 31 12.71 -3.41 5.72
N LYS A 32 13.99 -3.49 6.08
CA LYS A 32 14.55 -4.70 6.71
C LYS A 32 14.09 -4.91 8.16
N LYS A 33 13.60 -3.85 8.82
CA LYS A 33 13.12 -3.88 10.21
C LYS A 33 11.62 -3.57 10.29
N VAL A 34 10.84 -4.09 9.35
CA VAL A 34 9.42 -3.74 9.17
C VAL A 34 8.62 -3.81 10.47
N LEU A 35 8.72 -4.91 11.22
CA LEU A 35 7.93 -5.10 12.45
C LEU A 35 8.29 -4.08 13.53
N GLU A 36 9.57 -3.97 13.84
CA GLU A 36 10.09 -3.05 14.86
C GLU A 36 9.71 -1.60 14.54
N LEU A 37 10.04 -1.15 13.33
CA LEU A 37 9.80 0.23 12.90
C LEU A 37 8.30 0.58 12.82
N THR A 38 7.44 -0.37 12.46
CA THR A 38 5.99 -0.14 12.45
C THR A 38 5.46 0.09 13.86
N HIS A 39 5.87 -0.72 14.83
CA HIS A 39 5.46 -0.53 16.22
C HIS A 39 5.96 0.79 16.83
N VAL A 40 7.24 1.11 16.60
CA VAL A 40 7.84 2.38 17.05
C VAL A 40 7.15 3.56 16.36
N GLY A 41 6.88 3.47 15.07
CA GLY A 41 6.19 4.52 14.32
C GLY A 41 4.76 4.78 14.81
N ILE A 42 3.99 3.73 15.14
CA ILE A 42 2.65 3.89 15.71
C ILE A 42 2.73 4.58 17.07
N GLN A 43 3.68 4.19 17.92
CA GLN A 43 3.89 4.83 19.22
C GLN A 43 4.24 6.30 19.05
N LYS A 44 5.20 6.62 18.17
CA LYS A 44 5.61 8.01 17.91
C LYS A 44 4.45 8.87 17.38
N LEU A 45 3.63 8.32 16.47
CA LEU A 45 2.41 9.01 16.02
C LEU A 45 1.45 9.29 17.17
N GLY A 46 1.29 8.33 18.09
CA GLY A 46 0.47 8.49 19.29
C GLY A 46 0.97 9.62 20.19
N GLU A 47 2.28 9.66 20.46
CA GLU A 47 2.91 10.72 21.25
C GLU A 47 2.76 12.11 20.59
N GLU A 48 3.03 12.21 19.29
CA GLU A 48 2.95 13.47 18.54
C GLU A 48 1.51 13.97 18.33
N ARG A 49 0.52 13.08 18.36
CA ARG A 49 -0.89 13.40 18.09
C ARG A 49 -1.81 13.18 19.27
N ASN A 50 -1.23 12.86 20.44
CA ASN A 50 -1.91 12.65 21.73
C ASN A 50 -3.02 11.61 21.64
N PHE A 51 -2.66 10.38 21.21
CA PHE A 51 -3.54 9.21 21.24
C PHE A 51 -2.79 7.94 21.65
N THR A 52 -3.54 6.97 22.14
CA THR A 52 -3.06 5.62 22.47
C THR A 52 -3.57 4.61 21.45
N ARG A 53 -2.93 3.43 21.34
CA ARG A 53 -3.33 2.39 20.39
C ARG A 53 -4.80 1.95 20.51
N PRO A 54 -5.37 1.74 21.71
CA PRO A 54 -6.79 1.37 21.88
C PRO A 54 -7.79 2.40 21.34
N GLU A 55 -7.36 3.65 21.17
CA GLU A 55 -8.21 4.72 20.63
C GLU A 55 -8.29 4.73 19.10
N ILE A 56 -7.45 3.92 18.41
CA ILE A 56 -7.51 3.78 16.96
C ILE A 56 -8.74 2.94 16.60
N LYS A 57 -9.68 3.52 15.86
CA LYS A 57 -10.94 2.87 15.51
C LYS A 57 -11.04 2.42 14.05
N GLU A 58 -10.23 2.97 13.17
CA GLU A 58 -10.17 2.56 11.77
C GLU A 58 -8.72 2.31 11.34
N TYR A 59 -8.50 1.18 10.68
CA TYR A 59 -7.22 0.79 10.08
C TYR A 59 -7.37 0.69 8.57
N TYR A 60 -6.43 1.26 7.83
CA TYR A 60 -6.37 1.24 6.38
C TYR A 60 -5.09 0.55 5.94
N CYS A 61 -5.20 -0.52 5.13
CA CYS A 61 -4.09 -1.38 4.74
C CYS A 61 -4.04 -1.61 3.24
N LEU A 62 -2.84 -1.88 2.73
CA LEU A 62 -2.64 -2.34 1.37
C LEU A 62 -2.64 -3.88 1.34
N LEU A 63 -3.44 -4.44 0.43
CA LEU A 63 -3.64 -5.90 0.29
C LEU A 63 -2.66 -6.55 -0.70
N GLY A 64 -1.77 -5.74 -1.31
CA GLY A 64 -0.84 -6.17 -2.35
C GLY A 64 -1.34 -5.85 -3.76
N PRO A 65 -0.52 -6.13 -4.77
CA PRO A 65 0.83 -6.68 -4.67
C PRO A 65 1.83 -5.73 -4.01
N GLY A 66 2.93 -6.31 -3.52
CA GLY A 66 4.01 -5.59 -2.84
C GLY A 66 4.91 -6.53 -2.05
N SER A 67 5.56 -6.01 -1.02
CA SER A 67 6.38 -6.80 -0.11
C SER A 67 5.52 -7.84 0.64
N ASN A 68 5.77 -9.14 0.44
CA ASN A 68 5.03 -10.22 1.09
C ASN A 68 5.05 -10.10 2.63
N THR A 69 6.23 -9.86 3.20
CA THR A 69 6.39 -9.65 4.66
C THR A 69 5.64 -8.39 5.10
N GLY A 70 5.73 -7.32 4.31
CA GLY A 70 5.07 -6.06 4.61
C GLY A 70 3.54 -6.18 4.59
N ILE A 71 2.97 -6.82 3.56
CA ILE A 71 1.52 -7.05 3.45
C ILE A 71 1.01 -7.85 4.65
N ARG A 72 1.70 -8.96 5.00
CA ARG A 72 1.32 -9.77 6.18
C ARG A 72 1.33 -8.95 7.46
N LEU A 73 2.37 -8.18 7.69
CA LEU A 73 2.48 -7.36 8.89
C LEU A 73 1.40 -6.29 8.94
N GLY A 74 1.18 -5.56 7.83
CA GLY A 74 0.16 -4.52 7.74
C GLY A 74 -1.24 -5.05 8.03
N LEU A 75 -1.52 -6.32 7.70
CA LEU A 75 -2.78 -6.98 8.02
C LEU A 75 -2.83 -7.60 9.42
N THR A 76 -1.72 -8.16 9.90
CA THR A 76 -1.67 -8.82 11.22
C THR A 76 -1.95 -7.83 12.35
N ILE A 77 -1.40 -6.62 12.28
CA ILE A 77 -1.58 -5.61 13.32
C ILE A 77 -3.07 -5.30 13.56
N PRO A 78 -3.85 -4.84 12.56
CA PRO A 78 -5.26 -4.54 12.80
C PRO A 78 -6.10 -5.78 13.10
N ARG A 79 -5.80 -6.93 12.54
CA ARG A 79 -6.51 -8.19 12.85
C ARG A 79 -6.32 -8.62 14.30
N THR A 80 -5.11 -8.46 14.84
CA THR A 80 -4.85 -8.72 16.27
C THR A 80 -5.67 -7.77 17.15
N VAL A 81 -5.75 -6.49 16.78
CA VAL A 81 -6.57 -5.53 17.52
C VAL A 81 -8.06 -5.86 17.39
N TYR A 82 -8.53 -6.21 16.20
CA TYR A 82 -9.93 -6.60 15.96
C TYR A 82 -10.34 -7.83 16.78
N ALA A 83 -9.46 -8.82 16.93
CA ALA A 83 -9.71 -9.99 17.76
C ALA A 83 -9.92 -9.64 19.25
N MET A 84 -9.35 -8.52 19.71
CA MET A 84 -9.52 -8.03 21.09
C MET A 84 -10.65 -6.99 21.22
N ASP A 85 -10.90 -6.19 20.18
CA ASP A 85 -11.92 -5.15 20.11
C ASP A 85 -12.63 -5.18 18.74
N PRO A 86 -13.74 -5.93 18.60
CA PRO A 86 -14.49 -6.04 17.35
C PRO A 86 -15.23 -4.75 16.96
N THR A 87 -15.14 -3.69 17.76
CA THR A 87 -15.73 -2.38 17.42
C THR A 87 -14.89 -1.57 16.44
N ILE A 88 -13.62 -1.93 16.22
CA ILE A 88 -12.78 -1.30 15.20
C ILE A 88 -13.22 -1.69 13.80
N ARG A 89 -12.75 -0.95 12.80
CA ARG A 89 -12.94 -1.27 11.38
C ARG A 89 -11.62 -1.42 10.66
N ILE A 90 -11.56 -2.38 9.75
CA ILE A 90 -10.38 -2.65 8.93
C ILE A 90 -10.78 -2.47 7.46
N TYR A 91 -10.11 -1.53 6.81
CA TYR A 91 -10.31 -1.21 5.39
C TYR A 91 -9.10 -1.62 4.59
N GLY A 92 -9.31 -2.23 3.44
CA GLY A 92 -8.25 -2.67 2.55
C GLY A 92 -8.47 -2.26 1.12
N ILE A 93 -7.37 -2.10 0.40
CA ILE A 93 -7.35 -1.88 -1.05
C ILE A 93 -6.19 -2.64 -1.69
N GLU A 94 -6.42 -3.18 -2.88
CA GLU A 94 -5.32 -3.68 -3.70
C GLU A 94 -4.39 -2.52 -4.08
N THR A 95 -3.08 -2.69 -3.86
CA THR A 95 -2.07 -1.65 -4.15
C THR A 95 -2.17 -1.12 -5.57
N ARG A 96 -2.41 -2.03 -6.54
CA ARG A 96 -2.60 -1.65 -7.96
C ARG A 96 -3.78 -0.71 -8.18
N LYS A 97 -4.92 -0.96 -7.52
CA LYS A 97 -6.12 -0.11 -7.65
C LYS A 97 -5.88 1.28 -7.10
N LEU A 98 -5.14 1.36 -5.99
CA LEU A 98 -4.78 2.66 -5.43
C LEU A 98 -3.81 3.43 -6.33
N LEU A 99 -2.74 2.79 -6.81
CA LEU A 99 -1.75 3.44 -7.66
C LEU A 99 -2.36 3.91 -8.99
N SER A 100 -3.21 3.08 -9.62
CA SER A 100 -3.85 3.43 -10.89
C SER A 100 -5.10 4.31 -10.75
N ALA A 101 -5.39 4.82 -9.54
CA ALA A 101 -6.58 5.67 -9.34
C ALA A 101 -6.56 6.95 -10.22
N GLU A 102 -5.37 7.48 -10.51
CA GLU A 102 -5.17 8.70 -11.30
C GLU A 102 -4.39 8.47 -12.61
N ALA A 103 -4.27 7.21 -13.07
CA ALA A 103 -3.56 6.86 -14.29
C ALA A 103 -4.27 5.72 -15.02
N ASP A 104 -3.88 5.45 -16.27
CA ASP A 104 -4.45 4.35 -17.07
C ASP A 104 -3.92 3.00 -16.59
N SER A 105 -2.73 3.00 -16.02
CA SER A 105 -2.03 1.80 -15.54
C SER A 105 -1.13 2.14 -14.36
N ALA A 106 -0.59 1.10 -13.71
CA ALA A 106 0.39 1.26 -12.64
C ALA A 106 1.51 0.23 -12.76
N VAL A 107 2.66 0.54 -12.19
CA VAL A 107 3.82 -0.34 -12.13
C VAL A 107 4.42 -0.37 -10.73
N LEU A 108 4.83 -1.56 -10.31
CA LEU A 108 5.64 -1.80 -9.12
C LEU A 108 6.86 -2.63 -9.49
N SER A 109 8.05 -2.29 -8.98
CA SER A 109 9.24 -3.09 -9.17
C SER A 109 9.42 -4.17 -8.11
N ASP A 110 9.95 -5.33 -8.53
CA ASP A 110 10.49 -6.33 -7.60
C ASP A 110 11.96 -6.02 -7.22
N ARG A 111 12.56 -6.88 -6.38
CA ARG A 111 13.96 -6.73 -5.95
C ARG A 111 14.97 -7.02 -7.07
N ASN A 112 14.54 -7.71 -8.13
CA ASN A 112 15.38 -8.11 -9.25
C ASN A 112 15.29 -7.13 -10.44
N GLY A 113 14.49 -6.07 -10.31
CA GLY A 113 14.26 -5.07 -11.35
C GLY A 113 13.21 -5.49 -12.40
N ASN A 114 12.48 -6.59 -12.17
CA ASN A 114 11.29 -6.87 -12.97
C ASN A 114 10.16 -5.94 -12.55
N LEU A 115 9.22 -5.70 -13.47
CA LEU A 115 8.06 -4.88 -13.22
C LEU A 115 6.78 -5.71 -13.12
N PHE A 116 5.94 -5.40 -12.18
CA PHE A 116 4.54 -5.83 -12.16
C PHE A 116 3.72 -4.69 -12.77
N TYR A 117 3.16 -4.93 -13.94
CA TYR A 117 2.35 -3.97 -14.69
C TYR A 117 0.87 -4.28 -14.52
N PHE A 118 0.10 -3.28 -14.22
CA PHE A 118 -1.34 -3.34 -14.00
C PHE A 118 -2.04 -2.39 -14.98
N ASP A 119 -2.88 -2.94 -15.81
CA ASP A 119 -3.71 -2.21 -16.77
C ASP A 119 -5.16 -2.19 -16.24
N LYS A 120 -5.78 -1.03 -16.13
CA LYS A 120 -7.17 -0.87 -15.66
C LYS A 120 -8.17 -1.71 -16.46
N ASP A 121 -7.95 -1.82 -17.75
CA ASP A 121 -8.88 -2.45 -18.68
C ASP A 121 -8.74 -3.98 -18.70
N ARG A 122 -7.75 -4.54 -18.00
CA ARG A 122 -7.54 -5.98 -17.96
C ARG A 122 -8.18 -6.62 -16.73
N LYS A 123 -8.79 -7.78 -16.97
CA LYS A 123 -9.31 -8.65 -15.90
C LYS A 123 -8.21 -9.34 -15.10
N GLU A 124 -7.05 -9.54 -15.71
CA GLU A 124 -5.89 -10.18 -15.09
C GLU A 124 -5.29 -9.29 -14.00
N SER A 125 -4.82 -9.93 -12.93
CA SER A 125 -4.34 -9.20 -11.76
C SER A 125 -3.10 -8.35 -12.05
N HIS A 126 -2.16 -8.86 -12.84
CA HIS A 126 -0.95 -8.15 -13.30
C HIS A 126 -0.20 -8.95 -14.36
N ILE A 127 0.70 -8.27 -15.05
CA ILE A 127 1.68 -8.89 -15.95
C ILE A 127 3.06 -8.67 -15.34
N ARG A 128 3.82 -9.76 -15.19
CA ARG A 128 5.22 -9.65 -14.82
C ARG A 128 6.07 -9.44 -16.08
N ILE A 129 6.71 -8.30 -16.17
CA ILE A 129 7.64 -7.93 -17.24
C ILE A 129 9.06 -8.12 -16.72
N ARG A 130 9.85 -8.97 -17.38
CA ARG A 130 11.24 -9.17 -17.01
C ARG A 130 12.05 -7.92 -17.34
N LYS A 131 13.13 -7.70 -16.60
CA LYS A 131 14.00 -6.54 -16.77
C LYS A 131 14.48 -6.35 -18.21
N GLU A 132 14.85 -7.45 -18.87
CA GLU A 132 15.31 -7.45 -20.27
C GLU A 132 14.23 -7.07 -21.30
N ASP A 133 12.94 -7.28 -20.97
CA ASP A 133 11.82 -7.07 -21.85
C ASP A 133 11.18 -5.67 -21.73
N ILE A 134 11.57 -4.88 -20.70
CA ILE A 134 10.92 -3.61 -20.37
C ILE A 134 11.00 -2.61 -21.53
N ALA A 135 12.14 -2.53 -22.19
CA ALA A 135 12.36 -1.55 -23.28
C ALA A 135 11.39 -1.77 -24.45
N SER A 136 11.11 -3.02 -24.80
CA SER A 136 10.25 -3.42 -25.91
C SER A 136 8.78 -3.56 -25.54
N TYR A 137 8.44 -3.56 -24.24
CA TYR A 137 7.06 -3.79 -23.82
C TYR A 137 6.14 -2.63 -24.24
N PRO A 138 4.95 -2.94 -24.82
CA PRO A 138 4.01 -1.93 -25.33
C PRO A 138 3.14 -1.37 -24.17
N PHE A 139 3.75 -0.59 -23.30
CA PHE A 139 3.00 0.13 -22.26
C PHE A 139 1.95 1.05 -22.87
N LYS A 140 0.79 1.11 -22.25
CA LYS A 140 -0.33 1.93 -22.72
C LYS A 140 -0.59 3.11 -21.79
N GLY A 141 -0.96 4.24 -22.39
CA GLY A 141 -1.42 5.42 -21.69
C GLY A 141 -0.43 5.99 -20.67
N THR A 142 -0.98 6.56 -19.61
CA THR A 142 -0.22 7.10 -18.49
C THR A 142 0.03 6.02 -17.44
N ILE A 143 1.27 5.90 -16.97
CA ILE A 143 1.71 4.86 -16.05
C ILE A 143 1.99 5.48 -14.68
N ALA A 144 1.23 5.10 -13.67
CA ALA A 144 1.52 5.49 -12.29
C ALA A 144 2.72 4.73 -11.75
N VAL A 145 3.68 5.46 -11.21
CA VAL A 145 4.87 4.95 -10.54
C VAL A 145 4.98 5.59 -9.17
N GLU A 146 5.17 4.78 -8.15
CA GLU A 146 5.34 5.26 -6.78
C GLU A 146 6.55 6.19 -6.66
N ASP A 147 6.40 7.28 -5.90
CA ASP A 147 7.47 8.30 -5.71
C ASP A 147 8.78 7.69 -5.23
N SER A 148 8.72 6.70 -4.36
CA SER A 148 9.87 6.04 -3.77
C SER A 148 10.44 4.89 -4.63
N ASP A 149 9.77 4.53 -5.76
CA ASP A 149 10.23 3.44 -6.63
C ASP A 149 11.19 3.95 -7.73
N SER A 150 12.44 4.20 -7.34
CA SER A 150 13.50 4.63 -8.27
C SER A 150 13.78 3.58 -9.36
N VAL A 151 13.60 2.29 -9.06
CA VAL A 151 13.84 1.19 -10.02
C VAL A 151 12.84 1.28 -11.17
N SER A 152 11.56 1.43 -10.88
CA SER A 152 10.52 1.61 -11.91
C SER A 152 10.72 2.91 -12.69
N LYS A 153 11.05 4.01 -12.03
CA LYS A 153 11.30 5.30 -12.68
C LYS A 153 12.44 5.23 -13.70
N GLU A 154 13.54 4.60 -13.33
CA GLU A 154 14.68 4.44 -14.25
C GLU A 154 14.35 3.48 -15.40
N ALA A 155 13.69 2.36 -15.10
CA ALA A 155 13.31 1.37 -16.10
C ALA A 155 12.31 1.90 -17.14
N LEU A 156 11.47 2.86 -16.76
CA LEU A 156 10.45 3.48 -17.61
C LEU A 156 10.85 4.84 -18.17
N LYS A 157 12.15 5.18 -18.13
CA LYS A 157 12.64 6.44 -18.68
C LYS A 157 12.23 6.62 -20.15
N GLY A 158 11.62 7.77 -20.45
CA GLY A 158 11.08 8.05 -21.79
C GLY A 158 9.67 7.53 -22.06
N LYS A 159 9.04 6.84 -21.11
CA LYS A 159 7.62 6.51 -21.16
C LYS A 159 6.78 7.61 -20.48
N ASN A 160 5.48 7.64 -20.74
CA ASN A 160 4.56 8.59 -20.11
C ASN A 160 4.24 8.16 -18.67
N ILE A 161 5.06 8.59 -17.71
CA ILE A 161 4.91 8.25 -16.30
C ILE A 161 4.38 9.42 -15.48
N VAL A 162 3.55 9.10 -14.47
CA VAL A 162 3.15 10.00 -13.39
C VAL A 162 3.65 9.46 -12.07
N SER A 163 4.36 10.30 -11.33
CA SER A 163 4.85 9.96 -10.00
C SER A 163 3.72 10.12 -8.99
N VAL A 164 3.44 9.10 -8.21
CA VAL A 164 2.34 9.09 -7.25
C VAL A 164 2.82 8.82 -5.83
N ASN A 165 2.26 9.56 -4.89
CA ASN A 165 2.50 9.35 -3.47
C ASN A 165 1.37 8.53 -2.85
N VAL A 166 1.66 7.34 -2.33
CA VAL A 166 0.68 6.40 -1.77
C VAL A 166 -0.17 7.03 -0.66
N LEU A 167 0.45 7.83 0.21
CA LEU A 167 -0.27 8.49 1.31
C LEU A 167 -1.25 9.55 0.79
N SER A 168 -0.86 10.28 -0.25
CA SER A 168 -1.73 11.27 -0.90
C SER A 168 -2.89 10.60 -1.64
N LEU A 169 -2.60 9.53 -2.39
CA LEU A 169 -3.63 8.74 -3.07
C LEU A 169 -4.65 8.16 -2.08
N ARG A 170 -4.20 7.58 -0.97
CA ARG A 170 -5.07 7.07 0.09
C ARG A 170 -6.02 8.15 0.61
N ARG A 171 -5.53 9.37 0.81
CA ARG A 171 -6.34 10.50 1.30
C ARG A 171 -7.41 10.90 0.29
N LYS A 172 -7.04 10.95 -0.99
CA LYS A 172 -7.90 11.39 -2.08
C LYS A 172 -8.93 10.33 -2.48
N HIS A 173 -8.56 9.06 -2.39
CA HIS A 173 -9.35 7.91 -2.85
C HIS A 173 -9.77 6.98 -1.71
N LYS A 174 -10.18 7.54 -0.57
CA LYS A 174 -10.62 6.78 0.59
C LYS A 174 -11.81 5.86 0.27
N ASP A 175 -12.68 6.28 -0.61
CA ASP A 175 -13.87 5.57 -1.08
C ASP A 175 -13.56 4.26 -1.83
N LEU A 176 -12.33 4.09 -2.33
CA LEU A 176 -11.89 2.86 -2.97
C LEU A 176 -11.54 1.74 -1.97
N PHE A 177 -11.39 2.06 -0.68
CA PHE A 177 -11.11 1.07 0.34
C PHE A 177 -12.39 0.33 0.74
N ILE A 178 -12.29 -0.98 0.86
CA ILE A 178 -13.41 -1.88 1.19
C ILE A 178 -13.26 -2.30 2.65
N ASP A 179 -14.36 -2.23 3.41
CA ASP A 179 -14.43 -2.80 4.76
C ASP A 179 -14.37 -4.32 4.67
N PHE A 180 -13.42 -4.91 5.38
CA PHE A 180 -13.25 -6.36 5.46
C PHE A 180 -13.07 -6.84 6.91
N SER A 181 -13.53 -6.07 7.87
CA SER A 181 -13.42 -6.39 9.30
C SER A 181 -13.92 -7.78 9.63
N ASP A 182 -15.07 -8.16 9.10
CA ASP A 182 -15.76 -9.43 9.37
C ASP A 182 -15.42 -10.54 8.35
N LYS A 183 -14.50 -10.30 7.40
CA LYS A 183 -14.20 -11.22 6.30
C LYS A 183 -12.85 -11.90 6.48
N GLU A 184 -12.77 -12.96 7.27
CA GLU A 184 -11.51 -13.63 7.55
C GLU A 184 -10.87 -14.33 6.34
N GLU A 185 -11.66 -14.87 5.42
CA GLU A 185 -11.17 -15.74 4.33
C GLU A 185 -11.07 -15.06 2.95
N GLU A 186 -11.84 -13.99 2.69
CA GLU A 186 -11.92 -13.40 1.35
C GLU A 186 -10.70 -12.53 0.98
N TYR A 187 -9.94 -12.07 1.96
CA TYR A 187 -8.80 -11.17 1.74
C TYR A 187 -7.46 -11.81 2.14
N LEU A 188 -7.16 -12.90 1.45
CA LEU A 188 -5.78 -13.33 1.35
C LEU A 188 -5.00 -12.30 0.55
N PRO A 189 -3.77 -11.98 0.97
CA PRO A 189 -2.85 -11.18 0.16
C PRO A 189 -2.81 -11.70 -1.27
N GLU A 190 -2.75 -10.82 -2.26
CA GLU A 190 -2.88 -11.19 -3.68
C GLU A 190 -1.89 -12.30 -4.11
N TYR A 191 -0.71 -12.36 -3.47
CA TYR A 191 0.26 -13.44 -3.70
C TYR A 191 -0.16 -14.82 -3.17
N ALA A 192 -1.12 -14.88 -2.26
CA ALA A 192 -1.65 -16.14 -1.72
C ALA A 192 -2.82 -16.68 -2.56
N ARG A 193 -3.36 -15.88 -3.48
CA ARG A 193 -4.27 -16.36 -4.50
C ARG A 193 -3.41 -17.12 -5.51
N LYS A 194 -3.61 -18.44 -5.60
CA LYS A 194 -2.91 -19.30 -6.57
C LYS A 194 -3.05 -18.68 -7.97
N ILE A 195 -1.92 -18.47 -8.61
CA ILE A 195 -1.80 -18.18 -10.04
C ILE A 195 -2.27 -19.41 -10.81
#